data_7fe2f71eedba9ee5ad778cda508ce285
#
_entry.id   7fe2f71eedba9ee5ad778cda508ce285
#
_cell.length_a   1.000
_cell.length_b   1.000
_cell.length_c   1.000
_cell.angle_alpha   90.00
_cell.angle_beta   90.00
_cell.angle_gamma   90.00
#
_symmetry.space_group_name_H-M   'P 1'
#
loop_
_entity.id
_entity.type
_entity.pdbx_description
1 polymer ?
#
loop_
_entity_poly.entity_id
_entity_poly.type
_entity_poly.pdbx_seq_one_letter_code
_entity_poly.pdbx_strand_id
1 'polypeptide(L)'
;MILTMLRAAAAITASLWLGTGLALADTPKKGGTLNFGVVAEPPNYDCHGSTTFALVHPIAPHYSLLVKFDGKEYPKVIPDLAESWTVAPDKMSYTFKLRSGVKFHDGSPLTSEDVKASYDRIISPPEGVVSIRKAYYADLVVETPDPTTVVFKLKNPMAGVMEALASPFNCIYSAAKLKQNPLYPQTEIMGSGAFTFVGHVKGSTWEGKRFDGYYNKERPYLDGYKIFFVKSAAVVPGILGGQFDAEFRGRNPQEKGQLLDKAKDNLEVFEGTWVNNLMLVFNTTRKPFDDVKVRQALSMAIDRWGGSEALSKISILKFVGGVMRPGYSMSLPEAELVKLPGFSKDINKSREDAKKMLEAAGAKDLKFKLLNRNIAEPYTPGGIYSIDQWRRIGVTAEHEQLETKLYQDRVAKGDFDVAVEFQADFMDDPTAQFSKFLTKALSPSGYSGHTDKKIDDLYLKQRRTADVAERTEIVREMERYALTQAYNVPLLWWQRIIVNHKKIKGWHMTPSHYLWQDLTEVWLDQ
;
A
#
# COMPACT_ATOMS: atom_id res chain seq x y z
N MET A 1 -52.51 -19.28 74.52
CA MET A 1 -51.44 -20.27 74.81
C MET A 1 -50.87 -20.69 73.47
N ILE A 2 -49.77 -20.17 73.09
CA ILE A 2 -48.72 -20.68 72.21
C ILE A 2 -47.87 -19.53 71.75
N LEU A 3 -46.64 -19.52 72.25
CA LEU A 3 -45.58 -18.54 71.86
C LEU A 3 -45.10 -18.81 70.51
N THR A 4 -44.94 -17.74 69.73
CA THR A 4 -44.25 -17.75 68.41
C THR A 4 -42.92 -16.98 68.51
N MET A 5 -41.80 -17.66 68.36
CA MET A 5 -40.48 -17.10 68.31
C MET A 5 -40.17 -16.61 66.85
N LEU A 6 -39.89 -15.36 66.71
CA LEU A 6 -39.27 -14.79 65.48
C LEU A 6 -37.75 -15.05 65.49
N ARG A 7 -37.24 -15.71 64.45
CA ARG A 7 -35.82 -15.71 64.14
C ARG A 7 -35.58 -14.71 62.97
N ALA A 8 -34.86 -13.67 63.24
CA ALA A 8 -34.35 -12.74 62.23
C ALA A 8 -33.13 -13.35 61.55
N ALA A 9 -33.21 -13.53 60.24
CA ALA A 9 -32.06 -13.87 59.38
C ALA A 9 -31.50 -12.60 58.77
N ALA A 10 -30.29 -12.19 59.16
CA ALA A 10 -29.57 -11.12 58.55
C ALA A 10 -28.93 -11.60 57.23
N ALA A 11 -29.40 -11.11 56.10
CA ALA A 11 -28.79 -11.34 54.81
C ALA A 11 -27.68 -10.28 54.57
N ILE A 12 -26.44 -10.73 54.59
CA ILE A 12 -25.28 -9.89 54.18
C ILE A 12 -25.22 -9.94 52.67
N THR A 13 -25.64 -8.84 52.02
CA THR A 13 -25.42 -8.62 50.58
C THR A 13 -24.00 -8.08 50.40
N ALA A 14 -23.08 -8.94 49.99
CA ALA A 14 -21.78 -8.55 49.51
C ALA A 14 -21.92 -7.98 48.08
N SER A 15 -21.87 -6.65 47.96
CA SER A 15 -21.83 -5.98 46.68
C SER A 15 -20.44 -6.15 46.09
N LEU A 16 -20.30 -7.08 45.12
CA LEU A 16 -19.13 -7.12 44.24
C LEU A 16 -19.15 -5.86 43.33
N TRP A 17 -18.34 -4.91 43.67
CA TRP A 17 -17.95 -3.85 42.73
C TRP A 17 -17.03 -4.48 41.68
N LEU A 18 -17.59 -4.90 40.55
CA LEU A 18 -16.84 -5.10 39.33
C LEU A 18 -16.40 -3.71 38.83
N GLY A 19 -15.22 -3.30 39.24
CA GLY A 19 -14.54 -2.15 38.65
C GLY A 19 -14.23 -2.45 37.19
N THR A 20 -15.14 -2.13 36.28
CA THR A 20 -14.81 -1.96 34.87
C THR A 20 -13.87 -0.77 34.83
N GLY A 21 -12.57 -1.03 34.80
CA GLY A 21 -11.57 -0.05 34.46
C GLY A 21 -11.89 0.46 33.05
N LEU A 22 -12.62 1.55 32.97
CA LEU A 22 -12.65 2.37 31.76
C LEU A 22 -11.19 2.76 31.52
N ALA A 23 -10.54 2.14 30.53
CA ALA A 23 -9.30 2.65 30.01
C ALA A 23 -9.60 4.07 29.55
N LEU A 24 -9.17 5.04 30.34
CA LEU A 24 -9.22 6.45 29.95
C LEU A 24 -8.43 6.55 28.66
N ALA A 25 -9.11 6.87 27.57
CA ALA A 25 -8.43 7.16 26.30
C ALA A 25 -7.43 8.28 26.59
N ASP A 26 -6.17 8.06 26.24
CA ASP A 26 -5.12 9.05 26.42
C ASP A 26 -5.55 10.38 25.79
N THR A 27 -5.57 11.45 26.58
CA THR A 27 -5.92 12.79 26.07
C THR A 27 -4.75 13.33 25.27
N PRO A 28 -4.95 13.66 23.97
CA PRO A 28 -3.87 14.17 23.14
C PRO A 28 -3.24 15.45 23.71
N LYS A 29 -1.91 15.50 23.76
CA LYS A 29 -1.13 16.64 24.21
C LYS A 29 -0.69 17.49 23.02
N LYS A 30 -0.71 18.82 23.16
CA LYS A 30 -0.15 19.76 22.17
C LYS A 30 1.32 20.03 22.46
N GLY A 31 2.12 20.15 21.41
CA GLY A 31 3.53 20.52 21.47
C GLY A 31 4.49 19.41 21.07
N GLY A 32 5.76 19.76 21.05
CA GLY A 32 6.85 18.87 20.70
C GLY A 32 7.10 18.69 19.19
N THR A 33 8.28 18.17 18.87
CA THR A 33 8.71 17.87 17.50
C THR A 33 8.90 16.37 17.35
N LEU A 34 8.20 15.76 16.38
CA LEU A 34 8.39 14.34 16.06
C LEU A 34 9.65 14.16 15.22
N ASN A 35 10.57 13.34 15.68
CA ASN A 35 11.75 12.94 14.93
C ASN A 35 11.55 11.52 14.35
N PHE A 36 11.78 11.33 13.03
CA PHE A 36 11.69 10.01 12.45
C PHE A 36 12.68 9.80 11.30
N GLY A 37 13.05 8.54 11.06
CA GLY A 37 13.96 8.15 9.99
C GLY A 37 13.21 7.88 8.68
N VAL A 38 13.81 8.21 7.55
CA VAL A 38 13.36 7.79 6.20
C VAL A 38 14.57 7.29 5.43
N VAL A 39 14.45 6.10 4.84
CA VAL A 39 15.61 5.39 4.24
C VAL A 39 15.91 5.80 2.79
N ALA A 40 15.23 6.79 2.27
CA ALA A 40 15.48 7.36 0.93
C ALA A 40 14.96 8.78 0.86
N GLU A 41 15.59 9.61 0.02
CA GLU A 41 15.15 10.98 -0.25
C GLU A 41 14.19 11.07 -1.43
N PRO A 42 13.29 12.10 -1.46
CA PRO A 42 12.46 12.35 -2.63
C PRO A 42 13.31 12.80 -3.82
N PRO A 43 13.08 12.25 -5.02
CA PRO A 43 13.83 12.65 -6.23
C PRO A 43 13.49 14.08 -6.68
N ASN A 44 12.29 14.53 -6.39
CA ASN A 44 11.71 15.86 -6.52
C ASN A 44 10.51 15.96 -5.60
N TYR A 45 9.72 17.03 -5.63
CA TYR A 45 8.60 17.25 -4.70
C TYR A 45 7.21 17.09 -5.34
N ASP A 46 7.14 16.61 -6.59
CA ASP A 46 5.88 16.47 -7.33
C ASP A 46 5.15 15.14 -6.98
N CYS A 47 4.05 15.25 -6.23
CA CYS A 47 3.20 14.10 -5.88
C CYS A 47 2.65 13.37 -7.10
N HIS A 48 2.22 14.11 -8.15
CA HIS A 48 1.53 13.53 -9.31
C HIS A 48 2.44 12.64 -10.15
N GLY A 49 3.75 12.93 -10.15
CA GLY A 49 4.78 12.20 -10.90
C GLY A 49 5.46 11.08 -10.10
N SER A 50 5.03 10.78 -8.89
CA SER A 50 5.76 9.87 -7.99
C SER A 50 4.98 8.61 -7.64
N THR A 51 5.73 7.54 -7.32
CA THR A 51 5.22 6.26 -6.79
C THR A 51 5.96 5.85 -5.51
N THR A 52 6.80 6.71 -4.94
CA THR A 52 7.71 6.32 -3.86
C THR A 52 7.32 6.87 -2.49
N PHE A 53 7.51 6.05 -1.46
CA PHE A 53 7.40 6.48 -0.06
C PHE A 53 8.43 7.58 0.29
N ALA A 54 9.58 7.56 -0.38
CA ALA A 54 10.60 8.59 -0.20
C ALA A 54 10.09 10.01 -0.45
N LEU A 55 9.04 10.15 -1.29
CA LEU A 55 8.32 11.40 -1.48
C LEU A 55 7.19 11.56 -0.48
N VAL A 56 6.31 10.55 -0.32
CA VAL A 56 5.07 10.71 0.47
C VAL A 56 5.36 10.98 1.94
N HIS A 57 6.33 10.27 2.55
CA HIS A 57 6.62 10.44 3.98
C HIS A 57 7.04 11.87 4.36
N PRO A 58 7.96 12.55 3.62
CA PRO A 58 8.28 13.93 3.95
C PRO A 58 7.23 14.95 3.48
N ILE A 59 6.50 14.68 2.38
CA ILE A 59 5.66 15.67 1.72
C ILE A 59 4.21 15.68 2.20
N ALA A 60 3.64 14.53 2.56
CA ALA A 60 2.23 14.44 2.97
C ALA A 60 1.81 15.46 4.05
N PRO A 61 2.63 15.80 5.06
CA PRO A 61 2.24 16.79 6.06
C PRO A 61 2.04 18.22 5.51
N HIS A 62 2.60 18.52 4.33
CA HIS A 62 2.50 19.84 3.71
C HIS A 62 1.26 20.02 2.84
N TYR A 63 0.60 18.95 2.42
CA TYR A 63 -0.52 19.01 1.49
C TYR A 63 -1.79 18.43 2.08
N SER A 64 -2.92 19.05 1.76
CA SER A 64 -4.24 18.43 1.94
C SER A 64 -4.64 17.71 0.66
N LEU A 65 -5.49 16.71 0.83
CA LEU A 65 -6.17 15.97 -0.24
C LEU A 65 -7.64 16.39 -0.31
N LEU A 66 -8.34 16.06 -1.37
CA LEU A 66 -9.79 16.27 -1.43
C LEU A 66 -10.50 15.44 -0.37
N VAL A 67 -10.22 14.15 -0.35
CA VAL A 67 -10.62 13.13 0.63
C VAL A 67 -9.42 12.24 0.92
N LYS A 68 -9.43 11.51 2.03
CA LYS A 68 -8.34 10.61 2.42
C LYS A 68 -8.85 9.29 2.99
N PHE A 69 -7.99 8.27 3.05
CA PHE A 69 -8.32 7.04 3.75
C PHE A 69 -8.32 7.24 5.26
N ASP A 70 -9.21 6.53 5.96
CA ASP A 70 -9.19 6.44 7.41
C ASP A 70 -8.04 5.53 7.87
N GLY A 71 -7.20 6.01 8.77
CA GLY A 71 -6.09 5.22 9.33
C GLY A 71 -6.53 4.09 10.26
N LYS A 72 -7.74 4.16 10.80
CA LYS A 72 -8.30 3.16 11.73
C LYS A 72 -9.18 2.13 11.01
N GLU A 73 -9.96 2.60 10.04
CA GLU A 73 -10.99 1.81 9.37
C GLU A 73 -10.71 1.66 7.86
N TYR A 74 -9.43 1.45 7.49
CA TYR A 74 -9.07 1.21 6.10
C TYR A 74 -9.87 0.01 5.51
N PRO A 75 -10.44 0.11 4.30
CA PRO A 75 -10.24 1.14 3.25
C PRO A 75 -11.30 2.27 3.25
N LYS A 76 -11.92 2.59 4.35
CA LYS A 76 -12.92 3.67 4.44
C LYS A 76 -12.31 5.02 4.03
N VAL A 77 -13.05 5.77 3.21
CA VAL A 77 -12.70 7.14 2.81
C VAL A 77 -13.39 8.13 3.72
N ILE A 78 -12.65 9.14 4.18
CA ILE A 78 -13.11 10.18 5.09
C ILE A 78 -12.85 11.59 4.51
N PRO A 79 -13.55 12.63 5.02
CA PRO A 79 -13.31 14.02 4.65
C PRO A 79 -11.86 14.49 4.89
N ASP A 80 -11.37 15.37 3.97
CA ASP A 80 -10.19 16.22 4.20
C ASP A 80 -10.51 17.65 3.78
N LEU A 81 -10.15 18.15 2.59
CA LEU A 81 -10.60 19.46 2.09
C LEU A 81 -12.12 19.48 1.83
N ALA A 82 -12.67 18.41 1.30
CA ALA A 82 -14.11 18.25 1.26
C ALA A 82 -14.64 17.94 2.66
N GLU A 83 -15.62 18.69 3.13
CA GLU A 83 -16.34 18.41 4.38
C GLU A 83 -17.43 17.36 4.21
N SER A 84 -17.99 17.23 2.99
CA SER A 84 -19.02 16.26 2.62
C SER A 84 -19.04 16.03 1.12
N TRP A 85 -19.73 14.96 0.71
CA TRP A 85 -20.02 14.68 -0.70
C TRP A 85 -21.34 13.95 -0.88
N THR A 86 -21.87 14.05 -2.08
CA THR A 86 -23.03 13.28 -2.55
C THR A 86 -22.69 12.55 -3.84
N VAL A 87 -23.27 11.37 -4.02
CA VAL A 87 -23.11 10.55 -5.22
C VAL A 87 -24.46 10.48 -5.92
N ALA A 88 -24.50 10.78 -7.20
CA ALA A 88 -25.73 10.65 -8.00
C ALA A 88 -26.22 9.18 -8.01
N PRO A 89 -27.53 8.92 -8.13
CA PRO A 89 -28.09 7.56 -8.12
C PRO A 89 -27.49 6.63 -9.19
N ASP A 90 -27.15 7.17 -10.35
CA ASP A 90 -26.48 6.47 -11.45
C ASP A 90 -24.97 6.27 -11.24
N LYS A 91 -24.42 6.82 -10.15
CA LYS A 91 -22.99 6.81 -9.81
C LYS A 91 -22.08 7.45 -10.88
N MET A 92 -22.65 8.28 -11.77
CA MET A 92 -21.91 8.98 -12.83
C MET A 92 -21.47 10.39 -12.42
N SER A 93 -21.85 10.87 -11.24
CA SER A 93 -21.48 12.19 -10.74
C SER A 93 -21.26 12.16 -9.22
N TYR A 94 -20.17 12.81 -8.80
CA TYR A 94 -19.77 12.95 -7.40
C TYR A 94 -19.61 14.44 -7.11
N THR A 95 -20.42 14.98 -6.21
CA THR A 95 -20.40 16.41 -5.84
C THR A 95 -19.80 16.57 -4.46
N PHE A 96 -18.70 17.31 -4.36
CA PHE A 96 -17.98 17.58 -3.11
C PHE A 96 -18.20 19.02 -2.68
N LYS A 97 -18.48 19.21 -1.38
CA LYS A 97 -18.51 20.51 -0.71
C LYS A 97 -17.17 20.73 -0.01
N LEU A 98 -16.45 21.78 -0.39
CA LEU A 98 -15.18 22.14 0.25
C LEU A 98 -15.43 22.91 1.53
N ARG A 99 -14.51 22.77 2.50
CA ARG A 99 -14.46 23.62 3.71
C ARG A 99 -14.24 25.07 3.33
N SER A 100 -14.95 25.96 4.00
CA SER A 100 -14.81 27.39 3.80
C SER A 100 -13.56 27.92 4.53
N GLY A 101 -12.90 28.93 3.95
CA GLY A 101 -11.80 29.64 4.57
C GLY A 101 -10.48 28.88 4.66
N VAL A 102 -10.32 27.80 3.91
CA VAL A 102 -9.03 27.10 3.77
C VAL A 102 -8.02 28.00 3.10
N LYS A 103 -6.78 27.97 3.61
CA LYS A 103 -5.66 28.77 3.08
C LYS A 103 -4.49 27.88 2.69
N PHE A 104 -3.79 28.28 1.66
CA PHE A 104 -2.44 27.81 1.40
C PHE A 104 -1.44 28.38 2.42
N HIS A 105 -0.23 27.84 2.47
CA HIS A 105 0.81 28.25 3.42
C HIS A 105 1.26 29.71 3.25
N ASP A 106 1.07 30.29 2.07
CA ASP A 106 1.33 31.71 1.78
C ASP A 106 0.17 32.64 2.19
N GLY A 107 -0.91 32.08 2.75
CA GLY A 107 -2.11 32.81 3.18
C GLY A 107 -3.16 33.02 2.09
N SER A 108 -2.88 32.69 0.83
CA SER A 108 -3.87 32.76 -0.26
C SER A 108 -5.02 31.77 -0.05
N PRO A 109 -6.26 32.11 -0.46
CA PRO A 109 -7.40 31.21 -0.29
C PRO A 109 -7.30 29.99 -1.22
N LEU A 110 -7.72 28.82 -0.72
CA LEU A 110 -7.92 27.60 -1.52
C LEU A 110 -9.39 27.52 -1.93
N THR A 111 -9.63 27.25 -3.20
CA THR A 111 -10.96 27.14 -3.81
C THR A 111 -11.13 25.88 -4.65
N SER A 112 -12.32 25.67 -5.18
CA SER A 112 -12.62 24.58 -6.12
C SER A 112 -11.74 24.60 -7.39
N GLU A 113 -11.30 25.80 -7.83
CA GLU A 113 -10.41 25.93 -8.97
C GLU A 113 -9.03 25.28 -8.73
N ASP A 114 -8.52 25.31 -7.49
CA ASP A 114 -7.28 24.64 -7.13
C ASP A 114 -7.40 23.12 -7.20
N VAL A 115 -8.53 22.58 -6.74
CA VAL A 115 -8.86 21.15 -6.87
C VAL A 115 -8.95 20.77 -8.34
N LYS A 116 -9.71 21.55 -9.12
CA LYS A 116 -9.84 21.31 -10.57
C LYS A 116 -8.48 21.32 -11.27
N ALA A 117 -7.68 22.36 -11.06
CA ALA A 117 -6.38 22.49 -11.70
C ALA A 117 -5.44 21.31 -11.35
N SER A 118 -5.50 20.82 -10.11
CA SER A 118 -4.71 19.67 -9.66
C SER A 118 -5.14 18.38 -10.36
N TYR A 119 -6.44 18.10 -10.44
CA TYR A 119 -6.94 16.90 -11.12
C TYR A 119 -6.80 17.00 -12.64
N ASP A 120 -7.04 18.18 -13.26
CA ASP A 120 -6.79 18.38 -14.68
C ASP A 120 -5.32 18.12 -15.04
N ARG A 121 -4.38 18.51 -14.16
CA ARG A 121 -2.94 18.23 -14.32
C ARG A 121 -2.62 16.73 -14.22
N ILE A 122 -3.40 15.94 -13.45
CA ILE A 122 -3.26 14.48 -13.42
C ILE A 122 -3.88 13.86 -14.69
N ILE A 123 -5.06 14.29 -15.10
CA ILE A 123 -5.84 13.73 -16.21
C ILE A 123 -5.21 14.06 -17.57
N SER A 124 -4.80 15.31 -17.73
CA SER A 124 -4.25 15.86 -18.97
C SER A 124 -2.96 16.66 -18.67
N PRO A 125 -1.88 15.95 -18.31
CA PRO A 125 -0.66 16.62 -17.87
C PRO A 125 -0.08 17.53 -18.98
N PRO A 126 0.32 18.76 -18.62
CA PRO A 126 1.05 19.64 -19.53
C PRO A 126 2.40 19.04 -19.95
N GLU A 127 3.00 19.62 -20.98
CA GLU A 127 4.34 19.22 -21.43
C GLU A 127 5.35 19.27 -20.27
N GLY A 128 6.20 18.23 -20.17
CA GLY A 128 7.19 18.07 -19.12
C GLY A 128 6.64 17.57 -17.77
N VAL A 129 5.32 17.47 -17.60
CA VAL A 129 4.69 16.91 -16.41
C VAL A 129 4.46 15.41 -16.59
N VAL A 130 4.99 14.62 -15.67
CA VAL A 130 4.71 13.18 -15.60
C VAL A 130 3.49 12.96 -14.70
N SER A 131 2.49 12.24 -15.20
CA SER A 131 1.34 11.79 -14.40
C SER A 131 1.21 10.28 -14.47
N ILE A 132 1.71 9.61 -13.43
CA ILE A 132 1.78 8.14 -13.38
C ILE A 132 0.38 7.53 -13.26
N ARG A 133 -0.55 8.25 -12.62
CA ARG A 133 -1.92 7.76 -12.35
C ARG A 133 -2.96 8.28 -13.34
N LYS A 134 -2.53 8.89 -14.45
CA LYS A 134 -3.43 9.40 -15.49
C LYS A 134 -4.51 8.38 -15.89
N ALA A 135 -4.13 7.12 -16.04
CA ALA A 135 -5.06 6.06 -16.46
C ALA A 135 -6.21 5.82 -15.45
N TYR A 136 -6.00 6.09 -14.15
CA TYR A 136 -7.06 5.94 -13.14
C TYR A 136 -8.15 7.01 -13.27
N TYR A 137 -7.81 8.18 -13.83
CA TYR A 137 -8.68 9.34 -13.88
C TYR A 137 -9.12 9.71 -15.32
N ALA A 138 -8.78 8.90 -16.31
CA ALA A 138 -9.02 9.22 -17.74
C ALA A 138 -10.50 9.46 -18.09
N ASP A 139 -11.41 8.83 -17.35
CA ASP A 139 -12.85 8.98 -17.54
C ASP A 139 -13.48 10.12 -16.70
N LEU A 140 -12.68 10.85 -15.91
CA LEU A 140 -13.17 11.95 -15.08
C LEU A 140 -13.15 13.29 -15.82
N VAL A 141 -14.19 14.10 -15.58
CA VAL A 141 -14.27 15.52 -15.92
C VAL A 141 -14.55 16.30 -14.65
N VAL A 142 -13.79 17.35 -14.39
CA VAL A 142 -13.90 18.16 -13.17
C VAL A 142 -14.56 19.49 -13.48
N GLU A 143 -15.64 19.81 -12.77
CA GLU A 143 -16.37 21.08 -12.87
C GLU A 143 -16.35 21.80 -11.52
N THR A 144 -16.40 23.14 -11.57
CA THR A 144 -16.36 24.03 -10.39
C THR A 144 -17.47 25.07 -10.52
N PRO A 145 -18.74 24.71 -10.18
CA PRO A 145 -19.88 25.61 -10.34
C PRO A 145 -19.81 26.84 -9.42
N ASP A 146 -19.12 26.73 -8.28
CA ASP A 146 -18.85 27.82 -7.33
C ASP A 146 -17.51 27.58 -6.60
N PRO A 147 -16.96 28.58 -5.87
CA PRO A 147 -15.64 28.45 -5.22
C PRO A 147 -15.52 27.34 -4.16
N THR A 148 -16.62 26.77 -3.70
CA THR A 148 -16.67 25.73 -2.65
C THR A 148 -17.26 24.40 -3.11
N THR A 149 -17.60 24.28 -4.40
CA THR A 149 -18.20 23.05 -4.94
C THR A 149 -17.34 22.48 -6.07
N VAL A 150 -17.00 21.19 -5.97
CA VAL A 150 -16.31 20.44 -7.03
C VAL A 150 -17.19 19.29 -7.46
N VAL A 151 -17.39 19.13 -8.75
CA VAL A 151 -18.17 18.04 -9.34
C VAL A 151 -17.27 17.20 -10.24
N PHE A 152 -17.14 15.91 -9.90
CA PHE A 152 -16.51 14.93 -10.78
C PHE A 152 -17.59 14.20 -11.57
N LYS A 153 -17.58 14.34 -12.90
CA LYS A 153 -18.45 13.60 -13.81
C LYS A 153 -17.66 12.48 -14.48
N LEU A 154 -18.30 11.32 -14.60
CA LEU A 154 -17.70 10.17 -15.28
C LEU A 154 -18.19 10.11 -16.73
N LYS A 155 -17.26 9.86 -17.67
CA LYS A 155 -17.60 9.52 -19.07
C LYS A 155 -18.12 8.09 -19.21
N ASN A 156 -17.64 7.20 -18.36
CA ASN A 156 -18.04 5.79 -18.27
C ASN A 156 -18.17 5.40 -16.80
N PRO A 157 -19.02 4.42 -16.43
CA PRO A 157 -19.06 3.87 -15.08
C PRO A 157 -17.66 3.43 -14.63
N MET A 158 -17.30 3.76 -13.40
CA MET A 158 -16.00 3.43 -12.83
C MET A 158 -16.19 3.01 -11.37
N ALA A 159 -15.73 1.83 -11.03
CA ALA A 159 -15.66 1.38 -9.64
C ALA A 159 -14.40 1.95 -8.97
N GLY A 160 -14.42 2.10 -7.63
CA GLY A 160 -13.26 2.57 -6.88
C GLY A 160 -12.92 4.06 -7.07
N VAL A 161 -13.90 4.89 -7.49
CA VAL A 161 -13.70 6.34 -7.67
C VAL A 161 -13.24 7.00 -6.37
N MET A 162 -13.92 6.72 -5.25
CA MET A 162 -13.61 7.34 -3.97
C MET A 162 -12.22 6.94 -3.47
N GLU A 163 -11.85 5.67 -3.62
CA GLU A 163 -10.52 5.15 -3.28
C GLU A 163 -9.43 5.79 -4.15
N ALA A 164 -9.70 5.96 -5.44
CA ALA A 164 -8.78 6.66 -6.33
C ALA A 164 -8.61 8.13 -5.92
N LEU A 165 -9.71 8.84 -5.60
CA LEU A 165 -9.67 10.23 -5.13
C LEU A 165 -8.95 10.39 -3.79
N ALA A 166 -8.94 9.36 -2.92
CA ALA A 166 -8.23 9.34 -1.65
C ALA A 166 -6.73 9.00 -1.77
N SER A 167 -6.19 8.95 -2.97
CA SER A 167 -4.76 8.69 -3.19
C SER A 167 -3.88 9.69 -2.47
N PRO A 168 -2.86 9.24 -1.71
CA PRO A 168 -1.91 10.15 -1.02
C PRO A 168 -1.01 10.94 -1.99
N PHE A 169 -1.08 10.64 -3.28
CA PHE A 169 -0.36 11.34 -4.34
C PHE A 169 -1.21 12.41 -5.03
N ASN A 170 -2.46 12.60 -4.64
CA ASN A 170 -3.35 13.63 -5.19
C ASN A 170 -3.22 14.97 -4.44
N CYS A 171 -2.00 15.41 -4.20
CA CYS A 171 -1.74 16.70 -3.56
C CYS A 171 -2.48 17.83 -4.29
N ILE A 172 -3.19 18.68 -3.54
CA ILE A 172 -3.88 19.83 -4.12
C ILE A 172 -2.90 21.00 -4.21
N TYR A 173 -2.67 21.46 -5.42
CA TYR A 173 -1.76 22.54 -5.80
C TYR A 173 -2.52 23.84 -6.08
N SER A 174 -1.85 24.97 -5.91
CA SER A 174 -2.41 26.27 -6.27
C SER A 174 -2.58 26.42 -7.77
N ALA A 175 -3.79 26.65 -8.24
CA ALA A 175 -4.11 26.93 -9.63
C ALA A 175 -3.33 28.14 -10.18
N ALA A 176 -3.21 29.18 -9.37
CA ALA A 176 -2.46 30.39 -9.72
C ALA A 176 -0.98 30.09 -9.98
N LYS A 177 -0.32 29.29 -9.12
CA LYS A 177 1.08 28.88 -9.33
C LYS A 177 1.23 27.90 -10.49
N LEU A 178 0.32 26.95 -10.67
CA LEU A 178 0.34 26.03 -11.82
C LEU A 178 0.21 26.77 -13.14
N LYS A 179 -0.60 27.83 -13.19
CA LYS A 179 -0.74 28.69 -14.38
C LYS A 179 0.54 29.42 -14.71
N GLN A 180 1.30 29.86 -13.71
CA GLN A 180 2.60 30.53 -13.90
C GLN A 180 3.69 29.54 -14.31
N ASN A 181 3.76 28.40 -13.64
CA ASN A 181 4.73 27.36 -13.92
C ASN A 181 4.14 25.97 -13.58
N PRO A 182 3.73 25.15 -14.57
CA PRO A 182 3.14 23.83 -14.32
C PRO A 182 4.13 22.82 -13.70
N LEU A 183 5.44 23.14 -13.70
CA LEU A 183 6.50 22.30 -13.12
C LEU A 183 6.92 22.75 -11.71
N TYR A 184 6.33 23.82 -11.14
CA TYR A 184 6.73 24.32 -9.82
C TYR A 184 6.73 23.24 -8.73
N PRO A 185 5.78 22.25 -8.72
CA PRO A 185 5.78 21.24 -7.69
C PRO A 185 7.02 20.34 -7.66
N GLN A 186 7.83 20.33 -8.73
CA GLN A 186 9.08 19.55 -8.73
C GLN A 186 10.15 20.13 -7.81
N THR A 187 10.09 21.43 -7.53
CA THR A 187 11.16 22.18 -6.84
C THR A 187 10.67 23.03 -5.68
N GLU A 188 9.36 23.29 -5.58
CA GLU A 188 8.76 24.14 -4.56
C GLU A 188 7.66 23.41 -3.82
N ILE A 189 7.60 23.60 -2.49
CA ILE A 189 6.54 23.09 -1.65
C ILE A 189 5.66 24.24 -1.21
N MET A 190 4.40 24.21 -1.64
CA MET A 190 3.40 25.17 -1.23
C MET A 190 2.02 24.47 -1.25
N GLY A 191 1.59 24.06 -0.09
CA GLY A 191 0.33 23.33 0.11
C GLY A 191 -0.57 24.00 1.13
N SER A 192 -1.60 23.26 1.56
CA SER A 192 -2.59 23.66 2.57
C SER A 192 -2.64 22.67 3.74
N GLY A 193 -1.66 21.78 3.84
CA GLY A 193 -1.54 20.79 4.91
C GLY A 193 -1.22 21.39 6.28
N ALA A 194 -1.18 20.54 7.28
CA ALA A 194 -1.04 20.94 8.67
C ALA A 194 0.35 21.52 9.03
N PHE A 195 1.36 21.34 8.17
CA PHE A 195 2.72 21.80 8.41
C PHE A 195 3.27 22.58 7.21
N THR A 196 3.86 23.75 7.49
CA THR A 196 4.64 24.52 6.50
C THR A 196 6.02 23.91 6.34
N PHE A 197 6.58 24.01 5.13
CA PHE A 197 7.93 23.57 4.84
C PHE A 197 8.96 24.55 5.42
N VAL A 198 9.94 24.03 6.15
CA VAL A 198 11.05 24.80 6.74
C VAL A 198 12.32 24.65 5.91
N GLY A 199 12.70 23.43 5.55
CA GLY A 199 13.91 23.18 4.79
C GLY A 199 14.19 21.73 4.50
N HIS A 200 15.01 21.50 3.46
CA HIS A 200 15.55 20.20 3.08
C HIS A 200 17.07 20.31 2.89
N VAL A 201 17.82 19.71 3.80
CA VAL A 201 19.26 19.55 3.67
C VAL A 201 19.51 18.19 3.02
N LYS A 202 19.85 18.19 1.73
CA LYS A 202 20.05 16.96 0.94
C LYS A 202 21.05 16.01 1.63
N GLY A 203 20.72 14.73 1.64
CA GLY A 203 21.50 13.69 2.31
C GLY A 203 21.41 13.69 3.83
N SER A 204 20.63 14.58 4.45
CA SER A 204 20.64 14.79 5.90
C SER A 204 19.23 14.90 6.48
N THR A 205 18.55 16.05 6.33
CA THR A 205 17.31 16.32 7.07
C THR A 205 16.25 17.04 6.24
N TRP A 206 15.01 16.87 6.68
CA TRP A 206 13.83 17.60 6.23
C TRP A 206 13.04 18.09 7.44
N GLU A 207 12.51 19.31 7.40
CA GLU A 207 11.81 19.90 8.52
C GLU A 207 10.49 20.56 8.10
N GLY A 208 9.46 20.34 8.91
CA GLY A 208 8.18 21.00 8.83
C GLY A 208 7.75 21.59 10.17
N LYS A 209 7.08 22.74 10.15
CA LYS A 209 6.56 23.46 11.32
C LYS A 209 5.05 23.58 11.23
N ARG A 210 4.35 23.48 12.37
CA ARG A 210 2.90 23.68 12.45
C ARG A 210 2.45 24.93 11.69
N PHE A 211 1.39 24.78 10.93
CA PHE A 211 0.73 25.88 10.21
C PHE A 211 -0.43 26.42 11.03
N ASP A 212 -0.28 27.62 11.61
CA ASP A 212 -1.33 28.24 12.43
C ASP A 212 -2.59 28.59 11.61
N GLY A 213 -2.45 28.72 10.30
CA GLY A 213 -3.54 28.91 9.34
C GLY A 213 -4.30 27.65 8.94
N TYR A 214 -3.92 26.47 9.46
CA TYR A 214 -4.59 25.21 9.11
C TYR A 214 -6.08 25.25 9.44
N TYR A 215 -6.90 24.69 8.55
CA TYR A 215 -8.37 24.78 8.66
C TYR A 215 -8.92 24.10 9.91
N ASN A 216 -8.31 23.01 10.38
CA ASN A 216 -8.68 22.33 11.61
C ASN A 216 -7.92 22.91 12.81
N LYS A 217 -8.58 23.74 13.61
CA LYS A 217 -7.95 24.47 14.75
C LYS A 217 -7.54 23.56 15.91
N GLU A 218 -8.10 22.34 15.99
CA GLU A 218 -7.71 21.35 16.98
C GLU A 218 -6.46 20.56 16.57
N ARG A 219 -6.02 20.71 15.34
CA ARG A 219 -4.91 19.99 14.69
C ARG A 219 -3.93 20.95 14.03
N PRO A 220 -2.69 20.50 13.82
CA PRO A 220 -2.04 19.29 14.36
C PRO A 220 -1.73 19.46 15.86
N TYR A 221 -1.44 18.35 16.54
CA TYR A 221 -1.00 18.42 17.95
C TYR A 221 0.47 18.81 18.07
N LEU A 222 1.33 18.33 17.15
CA LEU A 222 2.76 18.62 17.12
C LEU A 222 3.06 20.09 16.78
N ASP A 223 4.18 20.63 17.30
CA ASP A 223 4.74 21.91 16.87
C ASP A 223 5.47 21.80 15.53
N GLY A 224 5.97 20.60 15.21
CA GLY A 224 6.67 20.32 13.98
C GLY A 224 7.13 18.88 13.88
N TYR A 225 7.83 18.59 12.81
CA TYR A 225 8.49 17.30 12.62
C TYR A 225 9.84 17.50 11.94
N LYS A 226 10.75 16.53 12.20
CA LYS A 226 12.06 16.46 11.59
C LYS A 226 12.33 15.04 11.10
N ILE A 227 12.72 14.93 9.84
CA ILE A 227 13.12 13.68 9.22
C ILE A 227 14.65 13.62 9.15
N PHE A 228 15.17 12.43 9.41
CA PHE A 228 16.56 12.08 9.18
C PHE A 228 16.63 11.11 7.99
N PHE A 229 17.28 11.53 6.89
CA PHE A 229 17.54 10.64 5.79
C PHE A 229 18.72 9.74 6.13
N VAL A 230 18.47 8.45 6.25
CA VAL A 230 19.46 7.47 6.72
C VAL A 230 19.48 6.22 5.84
N LYS A 231 20.61 5.51 5.81
CA LYS A 231 20.66 4.17 5.20
C LYS A 231 19.91 3.17 6.08
N SER A 232 19.30 2.13 5.50
CA SER A 232 18.52 1.12 6.25
C SER A 232 19.28 0.55 7.45
N ALA A 233 20.59 0.29 7.32
CA ALA A 233 21.42 -0.23 8.42
C ALA A 233 21.56 0.75 9.61
N ALA A 234 21.30 2.05 9.42
CA ALA A 234 21.37 3.06 10.46
C ALA A 234 20.06 3.24 11.23
N VAL A 235 18.95 2.60 10.80
CA VAL A 235 17.63 2.80 11.46
C VAL A 235 17.62 2.22 12.86
N VAL A 236 18.07 0.97 13.05
CA VAL A 236 18.12 0.33 14.37
C VAL A 236 19.03 1.10 15.33
N PRO A 237 20.28 1.45 14.97
CA PRO A 237 21.13 2.30 15.81
C PRO A 237 20.53 3.68 16.10
N GLY A 238 19.85 4.30 15.13
CA GLY A 238 19.24 5.62 15.28
C GLY A 238 18.08 5.63 16.29
N ILE A 239 17.21 4.62 16.27
CA ILE A 239 16.14 4.45 17.27
C ILE A 239 16.73 4.16 18.65
N LEU A 240 17.67 3.22 18.77
CA LEU A 240 18.30 2.86 20.03
C LEU A 240 19.14 3.99 20.63
N GLY A 241 19.75 4.82 19.81
CA GLY A 241 20.53 5.99 20.20
C GLY A 241 19.70 7.24 20.47
N GLY A 242 18.36 7.19 20.27
CA GLY A 242 17.46 8.33 20.46
C GLY A 242 17.63 9.46 19.44
N GLN A 243 18.26 9.20 18.28
CA GLN A 243 18.37 10.17 17.20
C GLN A 243 16.98 10.46 16.59
N PHE A 244 16.14 9.45 16.49
CA PHE A 244 14.75 9.54 16.07
C PHE A 244 13.91 8.42 16.71
N ASP A 245 12.60 8.63 16.75
CA ASP A 245 11.65 7.86 17.55
C ASP A 245 10.92 6.79 16.73
N ALA A 246 10.96 6.87 15.40
CA ALA A 246 10.20 6.02 14.49
C ALA A 246 10.84 5.87 13.12
N GLU A 247 10.40 4.86 12.39
CA GLU A 247 10.49 4.73 10.94
C GLU A 247 9.20 4.07 10.44
N PHE A 248 8.43 4.77 9.64
CA PHE A 248 7.03 4.41 9.33
C PHE A 248 6.85 3.48 8.12
N ARG A 249 7.89 3.08 7.43
CA ARG A 249 7.76 2.17 6.28
C ARG A 249 7.67 0.71 6.70
N GLY A 250 8.67 0.18 7.42
CA GLY A 250 8.66 -1.19 7.88
C GLY A 250 10.03 -1.76 8.23
N ARG A 251 10.05 -2.73 9.15
CA ARG A 251 11.23 -3.48 9.61
C ARG A 251 11.11 -4.95 9.25
N ASN A 252 12.23 -5.66 9.17
CA ASN A 252 12.24 -7.11 9.10
C ASN A 252 12.24 -7.74 10.52
N PRO A 253 11.96 -9.06 10.65
CA PRO A 253 11.90 -9.72 11.95
C PRO A 253 13.19 -9.63 12.76
N GLN A 254 14.36 -9.64 12.11
CA GLN A 254 15.66 -9.55 12.77
C GLN A 254 15.86 -8.16 13.38
N GLU A 255 15.57 -7.10 12.64
CA GLU A 255 15.62 -5.70 13.12
C GLU A 255 14.65 -5.48 14.28
N LYS A 256 13.43 -6.04 14.22
CA LYS A 256 12.48 -6.05 15.35
C LYS A 256 13.11 -6.70 16.58
N GLY A 257 13.71 -7.89 16.43
CA GLY A 257 14.39 -8.59 17.52
C GLY A 257 15.46 -7.72 18.17
N GLN A 258 16.36 -7.15 17.38
CA GLN A 258 17.45 -6.28 17.87
C GLN A 258 16.94 -5.06 18.67
N LEU A 259 15.82 -4.44 18.24
CA LEU A 259 15.20 -3.33 18.94
C LEU A 259 14.60 -3.76 20.28
N LEU A 260 13.85 -4.86 20.29
CA LEU A 260 13.17 -5.34 21.49
C LEU A 260 14.16 -5.91 22.53
N ASP A 261 15.24 -6.55 22.12
CA ASP A 261 16.27 -7.06 23.03
C ASP A 261 16.92 -5.95 23.87
N LYS A 262 16.97 -4.71 23.32
CA LYS A 262 17.68 -3.59 23.96
C LYS A 262 16.78 -2.53 24.55
N ALA A 263 15.55 -2.35 24.05
CA ALA A 263 14.71 -1.22 24.42
C ALA A 263 13.20 -1.55 24.52
N LYS A 264 12.83 -2.81 24.77
CA LYS A 264 11.43 -3.31 24.81
C LYS A 264 10.49 -2.43 25.61
N ASP A 265 10.93 -1.92 26.78
CA ASP A 265 10.05 -1.15 27.67
C ASP A 265 9.66 0.21 27.09
N ASN A 266 10.46 0.75 26.18
CA ASN A 266 10.25 2.06 25.54
C ASN A 266 9.62 1.96 24.14
N LEU A 267 9.49 0.77 23.59
CA LEU A 267 9.06 0.54 22.21
C LEU A 267 7.70 -0.16 22.15
N GLU A 268 6.92 0.21 21.13
CA GLU A 268 5.66 -0.43 20.76
C GLU A 268 5.82 -1.05 19.37
N VAL A 269 5.19 -2.23 19.17
CA VAL A 269 5.27 -3.00 17.94
C VAL A 269 3.90 -3.11 17.30
N PHE A 270 3.82 -2.77 16.02
CA PHE A 270 2.64 -2.98 15.18
C PHE A 270 2.97 -3.98 14.09
N GLU A 271 2.14 -4.99 13.92
CA GLU A 271 2.31 -6.03 12.89
C GLU A 271 1.01 -6.26 12.13
N GLY A 272 1.11 -6.40 10.82
CA GLY A 272 -0.04 -6.66 9.96
C GLY A 272 0.35 -7.04 8.54
N THR A 273 -0.65 -7.21 7.69
CA THR A 273 -0.44 -7.43 6.25
C THR A 273 0.00 -6.12 5.58
N TRP A 274 0.80 -6.25 4.52
CA TRP A 274 1.17 -5.16 3.63
C TRP A 274 0.46 -5.32 2.28
N VAL A 275 0.13 -4.23 1.59
CA VAL A 275 -0.48 -4.26 0.24
C VAL A 275 0.49 -4.70 -0.87
N ASN A 276 1.55 -5.35 -0.49
CA ASN A 276 2.60 -5.81 -1.37
C ASN A 276 2.77 -7.32 -1.28
N ASN A 277 3.01 -7.98 -2.41
CA ASN A 277 3.50 -9.35 -2.46
C ASN A 277 4.74 -9.48 -3.33
N LEU A 278 5.47 -10.57 -3.16
CA LEU A 278 6.47 -11.02 -4.10
C LEU A 278 5.82 -12.02 -5.06
N MET A 279 6.15 -11.95 -6.33
CA MET A 279 5.63 -12.86 -7.35
C MET A 279 6.71 -13.25 -8.36
N LEU A 280 6.45 -14.35 -9.04
CA LEU A 280 7.24 -14.81 -10.17
C LEU A 280 6.51 -14.47 -11.45
N VAL A 281 7.22 -13.93 -12.42
CA VAL A 281 6.70 -13.59 -13.77
C VAL A 281 7.35 -14.51 -14.77
N PHE A 282 6.55 -15.31 -15.48
CA PHE A 282 7.01 -16.17 -16.55
C PHE A 282 6.92 -15.44 -17.90
N ASN A 283 8.00 -15.44 -18.66
CA ASN A 283 8.00 -14.86 -20.00
C ASN A 283 7.35 -15.83 -21.00
N THR A 284 6.08 -15.62 -21.27
CA THR A 284 5.31 -16.51 -22.15
C THR A 284 5.70 -16.42 -23.64
N THR A 285 6.58 -15.50 -24.00
CA THR A 285 7.12 -15.40 -25.36
C THR A 285 8.33 -16.33 -25.58
N ARG A 286 8.80 -17.00 -24.51
CA ARG A 286 9.93 -17.92 -24.52
C ARG A 286 9.49 -19.35 -24.18
N LYS A 287 9.98 -20.32 -24.94
CA LYS A 287 9.79 -21.75 -24.61
C LYS A 287 10.66 -22.16 -23.41
N PRO A 288 10.13 -23.04 -22.54
CA PRO A 288 8.82 -23.69 -22.58
C PRO A 288 7.75 -22.94 -21.77
N PHE A 289 7.96 -21.67 -21.41
CA PHE A 289 7.04 -20.87 -20.57
C PHE A 289 5.78 -20.40 -21.34
N ASP A 290 5.70 -20.63 -22.65
CA ASP A 290 4.48 -20.49 -23.46
C ASP A 290 3.44 -21.56 -23.09
N ASP A 291 3.85 -22.74 -22.61
CA ASP A 291 2.95 -23.79 -22.13
C ASP A 291 2.44 -23.50 -20.70
N VAL A 292 1.13 -23.42 -20.56
CA VAL A 292 0.47 -23.21 -19.25
C VAL A 292 0.78 -24.34 -18.25
N LYS A 293 0.95 -25.59 -18.73
CA LYS A 293 1.24 -26.74 -17.86
C LYS A 293 2.63 -26.63 -17.22
N VAL A 294 3.62 -26.11 -17.96
CA VAL A 294 4.95 -25.84 -17.42
C VAL A 294 4.87 -24.77 -16.33
N ARG A 295 4.16 -23.66 -16.57
CA ARG A 295 3.99 -22.61 -15.58
C ARG A 295 3.24 -23.08 -14.32
N GLN A 296 2.17 -23.87 -14.51
CA GLN A 296 1.44 -24.48 -13.40
C GLN A 296 2.34 -25.42 -12.58
N ALA A 297 3.11 -26.30 -13.25
CA ALA A 297 4.02 -27.22 -12.57
C ALA A 297 5.07 -26.46 -11.73
N LEU A 298 5.65 -25.39 -12.28
CA LEU A 298 6.60 -24.55 -11.54
C LEU A 298 5.93 -23.83 -10.34
N SER A 299 4.67 -23.43 -10.46
CA SER A 299 3.90 -22.90 -9.34
C SER A 299 3.60 -23.94 -8.27
N MET A 300 3.22 -25.17 -8.70
CA MET A 300 2.87 -26.28 -7.82
C MET A 300 4.06 -26.82 -7.03
N ALA A 301 5.29 -26.63 -7.52
CA ALA A 301 6.51 -27.02 -6.81
C ALA A 301 6.75 -26.21 -5.53
N ILE A 302 6.23 -24.99 -5.47
CA ILE A 302 6.50 -24.03 -4.39
C ILE A 302 5.58 -24.26 -3.19
N ASP A 303 6.17 -24.61 -2.07
CA ASP A 303 5.49 -24.74 -0.79
C ASP A 303 5.24 -23.36 -0.17
N ARG A 304 4.08 -22.76 -0.44
CA ARG A 304 3.71 -21.45 0.11
C ARG A 304 3.40 -21.51 1.60
N TRP A 305 2.82 -22.60 2.07
CA TRP A 305 2.41 -22.74 3.48
C TRP A 305 3.63 -22.98 4.38
N GLY A 306 4.49 -23.95 4.07
CA GLY A 306 5.76 -24.14 4.77
C GLY A 306 6.73 -22.97 4.56
N GLY A 307 6.71 -22.35 3.37
CA GLY A 307 7.47 -21.14 3.07
C GLY A 307 7.05 -19.94 3.91
N SER A 308 5.76 -19.76 4.13
CA SER A 308 5.23 -18.74 5.05
C SER A 308 5.81 -18.88 6.45
N GLU A 309 5.79 -20.11 6.98
CA GLU A 309 6.33 -20.39 8.32
C GLU A 309 7.84 -20.17 8.41
N ALA A 310 8.61 -20.60 7.40
CA ALA A 310 10.07 -20.50 7.39
C ALA A 310 10.55 -19.07 7.12
N LEU A 311 10.02 -18.43 6.05
CA LEU A 311 10.49 -17.13 5.60
C LEU A 311 10.07 -15.99 6.54
N SER A 312 8.91 -16.09 7.19
CA SER A 312 8.45 -15.06 8.13
C SER A 312 9.35 -14.89 9.37
N LYS A 313 10.26 -15.82 9.62
CA LYS A 313 11.24 -15.72 10.71
C LYS A 313 12.45 -14.86 10.35
N ILE A 314 12.75 -14.74 9.05
CA ILE A 314 13.98 -14.09 8.55
C ILE A 314 13.71 -12.97 7.54
N SER A 315 12.48 -12.87 7.03
CA SER A 315 12.08 -11.96 5.96
C SER A 315 10.68 -11.40 6.21
N ILE A 316 10.32 -10.35 5.48
CA ILE A 316 8.95 -9.83 5.47
C ILE A 316 7.97 -10.69 4.66
N LEU A 317 8.41 -11.76 4.01
CA LEU A 317 7.57 -12.71 3.28
C LEU A 317 6.81 -13.60 4.26
N LYS A 318 5.47 -13.46 4.32
CA LYS A 318 4.69 -14.17 5.36
C LYS A 318 3.36 -14.74 4.91
N PHE A 319 2.47 -13.95 4.33
CA PHE A 319 1.09 -14.39 4.18
C PHE A 319 0.87 -15.10 2.85
N VAL A 320 0.15 -16.23 2.88
CA VAL A 320 -0.31 -16.93 1.68
C VAL A 320 -1.56 -16.24 1.15
N GLY A 321 -1.58 -15.92 -0.13
CA GLY A 321 -2.70 -15.27 -0.80
C GLY A 321 -2.58 -15.35 -2.31
N GLY A 322 -3.67 -15.07 -3.00
CA GLY A 322 -3.71 -14.95 -4.45
C GLY A 322 -3.23 -13.59 -4.97
N VAL A 323 -3.94 -13.07 -5.98
CA VAL A 323 -3.66 -11.75 -6.55
C VAL A 323 -4.14 -10.64 -5.64
N MET A 324 -5.26 -10.85 -4.94
CA MET A 324 -5.77 -9.91 -3.95
C MET A 324 -5.18 -10.20 -2.56
N ARG A 325 -4.96 -9.14 -1.77
CA ARG A 325 -4.37 -9.26 -0.42
C ARG A 325 -5.24 -10.15 0.47
N PRO A 326 -4.64 -11.11 1.20
CA PRO A 326 -5.39 -11.94 2.16
C PRO A 326 -6.17 -11.08 3.16
N GLY A 327 -7.45 -11.38 3.32
CA GLY A 327 -8.37 -10.63 4.19
C GLY A 327 -9.00 -9.37 3.57
N TYR A 328 -8.68 -9.05 2.31
CA TYR A 328 -9.45 -8.04 1.57
C TYR A 328 -10.81 -8.62 1.14
N SER A 329 -11.86 -7.81 1.18
CA SER A 329 -13.25 -8.28 0.98
C SER A 329 -13.51 -8.98 -0.36
N MET A 330 -12.78 -8.58 -1.41
CA MET A 330 -12.90 -9.17 -2.76
C MET A 330 -11.91 -10.30 -3.04
N SER A 331 -11.03 -10.66 -2.08
CA SER A 331 -10.09 -11.77 -2.27
C SER A 331 -10.80 -13.12 -2.33
N LEU A 332 -10.15 -14.10 -2.95
CA LEU A 332 -10.59 -15.49 -2.87
C LEU A 332 -10.52 -15.99 -1.42
N PRO A 333 -11.57 -16.66 -0.93
CA PRO A 333 -11.49 -17.38 0.34
C PRO A 333 -10.41 -18.47 0.29
N GLU A 334 -9.73 -18.73 1.42
CA GLU A 334 -8.72 -19.79 1.52
C GLU A 334 -9.23 -21.14 1.02
N ALA A 335 -10.49 -21.50 1.34
CA ALA A 335 -11.11 -22.76 0.92
C ALA A 335 -11.22 -22.92 -0.62
N GLU A 336 -11.21 -21.83 -1.38
CA GLU A 336 -11.15 -21.86 -2.83
C GLU A 336 -9.69 -21.80 -3.33
N LEU A 337 -8.88 -20.95 -2.70
CA LEU A 337 -7.49 -20.78 -3.07
C LEU A 337 -6.68 -22.08 -3.02
N VAL A 338 -6.88 -22.90 -1.98
CA VAL A 338 -6.16 -24.18 -1.82
C VAL A 338 -6.44 -25.21 -2.92
N LYS A 339 -7.48 -25.01 -3.72
CA LYS A 339 -7.82 -25.87 -4.87
C LYS A 339 -7.09 -25.48 -6.16
N LEU A 340 -6.47 -24.30 -6.17
CA LEU A 340 -5.79 -23.78 -7.37
C LEU A 340 -4.34 -24.28 -7.47
N PRO A 341 -3.78 -24.37 -8.69
CA PRO A 341 -2.41 -24.80 -8.90
C PRO A 341 -1.40 -24.00 -8.08
N GLY A 342 -0.61 -24.68 -7.24
CA GLY A 342 0.42 -24.07 -6.40
C GLY A 342 -0.04 -23.61 -5.02
N PHE A 343 -1.31 -23.80 -4.65
CA PHE A 343 -1.83 -23.41 -3.32
C PHE A 343 -2.27 -24.60 -2.45
N SER A 344 -2.11 -25.83 -2.93
CA SER A 344 -2.39 -27.02 -2.13
C SER A 344 -1.55 -27.04 -0.84
N LYS A 345 -2.15 -27.47 0.28
CA LYS A 345 -1.43 -27.72 1.54
C LYS A 345 -0.64 -29.04 1.52
N ASP A 346 -1.02 -29.99 0.64
CA ASP A 346 -0.24 -31.21 0.43
C ASP A 346 0.84 -30.96 -0.62
N ILE A 347 1.98 -30.48 -0.15
CA ILE A 347 3.10 -30.14 -1.03
C ILE A 347 3.76 -31.37 -1.67
N ASN A 348 3.72 -32.54 -0.99
CA ASN A 348 4.34 -33.74 -1.53
C ASN A 348 3.58 -34.22 -2.77
N LYS A 349 2.26 -34.34 -2.67
CA LYS A 349 1.41 -34.65 -3.82
C LYS A 349 1.53 -33.59 -4.92
N SER A 350 1.53 -32.33 -4.56
CA SER A 350 1.67 -31.20 -5.51
C SER A 350 2.97 -31.30 -6.32
N ARG A 351 4.10 -31.64 -5.70
CA ARG A 351 5.39 -31.84 -6.37
C ARG A 351 5.42 -33.08 -7.24
N GLU A 352 4.80 -34.19 -6.82
CA GLU A 352 4.66 -35.38 -7.66
C GLU A 352 3.88 -35.09 -8.94
N ASP A 353 2.76 -34.39 -8.81
CA ASP A 353 1.94 -34.00 -9.96
C ASP A 353 2.69 -32.99 -10.85
N ALA A 354 3.42 -32.03 -10.27
CA ALA A 354 4.27 -31.10 -11.02
C ALA A 354 5.36 -31.82 -11.85
N LYS A 355 6.04 -32.84 -11.30
CA LYS A 355 7.03 -33.65 -12.04
C LYS A 355 6.39 -34.34 -13.24
N LYS A 356 5.22 -34.97 -13.06
CA LYS A 356 4.48 -35.61 -14.15
C LYS A 356 4.08 -34.61 -15.23
N MET A 357 3.66 -33.43 -14.86
CA MET A 357 3.29 -32.35 -15.78
C MET A 357 4.49 -31.90 -16.62
N LEU A 358 5.66 -31.69 -16.00
CA LEU A 358 6.89 -31.32 -16.71
C LEU A 358 7.36 -32.44 -17.66
N GLU A 359 7.29 -33.69 -17.23
CA GLU A 359 7.63 -34.83 -18.09
C GLU A 359 6.70 -34.92 -19.30
N ALA A 360 5.39 -34.78 -19.10
CA ALA A 360 4.41 -34.77 -20.18
C ALA A 360 4.56 -33.58 -21.15
N ALA A 361 5.07 -32.46 -20.68
CA ALA A 361 5.38 -31.28 -21.49
C ALA A 361 6.79 -31.33 -22.16
N GLY A 362 7.55 -32.42 -21.97
CA GLY A 362 8.92 -32.51 -22.47
C GLY A 362 9.93 -31.59 -21.78
N ALA A 363 9.63 -31.14 -20.57
CA ALA A 363 10.43 -30.18 -19.80
C ALA A 363 11.01 -30.79 -18.51
N LYS A 364 11.28 -32.09 -18.46
CA LYS A 364 11.77 -32.81 -17.27
C LYS A 364 13.07 -32.24 -16.69
N ASP A 365 14.04 -31.91 -17.56
CA ASP A 365 15.36 -31.40 -17.17
C ASP A 365 15.47 -29.88 -17.41
N LEU A 366 14.40 -29.16 -17.16
CA LEU A 366 14.31 -27.72 -17.42
C LEU A 366 15.41 -26.95 -16.72
N LYS A 367 16.10 -26.09 -17.49
CA LYS A 367 17.11 -25.15 -17.01
C LYS A 367 16.80 -23.74 -17.49
N PHE A 368 16.87 -22.75 -16.61
CA PHE A 368 16.62 -21.36 -16.95
C PHE A 368 17.28 -20.39 -15.97
N LYS A 369 17.23 -19.10 -16.28
CA LYS A 369 17.69 -18.02 -15.39
C LYS A 369 16.51 -17.39 -14.66
N LEU A 370 16.65 -17.28 -13.32
CA LEU A 370 15.76 -16.47 -12.49
C LEU A 370 16.37 -15.08 -12.32
N LEU A 371 15.85 -14.14 -13.10
CA LEU A 371 16.25 -12.74 -13.04
C LEU A 371 15.68 -12.08 -11.77
N ASN A 372 16.53 -11.42 -10.99
CA ASN A 372 16.14 -10.78 -9.74
C ASN A 372 16.91 -9.46 -9.52
N ARG A 373 16.42 -8.64 -8.59
CA ARG A 373 17.14 -7.47 -8.09
C ARG A 373 18.17 -7.90 -7.04
N ASN A 374 19.31 -7.25 -7.04
CA ASN A 374 20.30 -7.39 -5.95
C ASN A 374 19.87 -6.54 -4.75
N ILE A 375 18.76 -6.90 -4.13
CA ILE A 375 18.19 -6.27 -2.94
C ILE A 375 17.97 -7.35 -1.89
N ALA A 376 18.58 -7.15 -0.71
CA ALA A 376 18.59 -8.13 0.37
C ALA A 376 17.17 -8.54 0.84
N GLU A 377 16.22 -7.59 0.90
CA GLU A 377 14.89 -7.84 1.46
C GLU A 377 13.80 -7.23 0.57
N PRO A 378 12.78 -7.98 0.17
CA PRO A 378 12.55 -9.43 0.31
C PRO A 378 13.00 -10.26 -0.92
N TYR A 379 13.68 -9.65 -1.89
CA TYR A 379 13.92 -10.22 -3.22
C TYR A 379 14.90 -11.39 -3.20
N THR A 380 16.03 -11.22 -2.51
CA THR A 380 17.05 -12.28 -2.42
C THR A 380 16.53 -13.55 -1.73
N PRO A 381 15.90 -13.50 -0.53
CA PRO A 381 15.37 -14.70 0.11
C PRO A 381 14.24 -15.34 -0.70
N GLY A 382 13.36 -14.56 -1.33
CA GLY A 382 12.30 -15.08 -2.20
C GLY A 382 12.84 -15.81 -3.44
N GLY A 383 13.88 -15.27 -4.07
CA GLY A 383 14.56 -15.92 -5.20
C GLY A 383 15.25 -17.23 -4.80
N ILE A 384 16.03 -17.21 -3.71
CA ILE A 384 16.71 -18.41 -3.19
C ILE A 384 15.69 -19.49 -2.82
N TYR A 385 14.60 -19.10 -2.15
CA TYR A 385 13.53 -20.03 -1.80
C TYR A 385 12.91 -20.67 -3.03
N SER A 386 12.54 -19.89 -4.05
CA SER A 386 11.94 -20.40 -5.27
C SER A 386 12.85 -21.41 -6.00
N ILE A 387 14.14 -21.12 -6.09
CA ILE A 387 15.15 -22.01 -6.69
C ILE A 387 15.26 -23.34 -5.92
N ASP A 388 15.30 -23.30 -4.57
CA ASP A 388 15.31 -24.52 -3.76
C ASP A 388 14.07 -25.38 -4.00
N GLN A 389 12.89 -24.74 -4.08
CA GLN A 389 11.63 -25.46 -4.33
C GLN A 389 11.61 -26.14 -5.69
N TRP A 390 12.10 -25.48 -6.74
CA TRP A 390 12.21 -26.05 -8.09
C TRP A 390 13.24 -27.17 -8.19
N ARG A 391 14.36 -27.07 -7.47
CA ARG A 391 15.35 -28.15 -7.40
C ARG A 391 14.74 -29.45 -6.88
N ARG A 392 13.76 -29.39 -5.98
CA ARG A 392 13.05 -30.57 -5.42
C ARG A 392 12.22 -31.34 -6.46
N ILE A 393 11.92 -30.72 -7.59
CA ILE A 393 11.24 -31.36 -8.73
C ILE A 393 12.16 -31.61 -9.94
N GLY A 394 13.49 -31.46 -9.78
CA GLY A 394 14.47 -31.71 -10.84
C GLY A 394 14.77 -30.53 -11.76
N VAL A 395 14.19 -29.36 -11.50
CA VAL A 395 14.42 -28.14 -12.29
C VAL A 395 15.64 -27.38 -11.76
N THR A 396 16.48 -26.88 -12.66
CA THR A 396 17.66 -26.08 -12.36
C THR A 396 17.42 -24.62 -12.74
N ALA A 397 17.38 -23.72 -11.76
CA ALA A 397 17.31 -22.28 -12.01
C ALA A 397 18.58 -21.59 -11.50
N GLU A 398 19.21 -20.78 -12.36
CA GLU A 398 20.36 -19.95 -12.02
C GLU A 398 19.87 -18.60 -11.48
N HIS A 399 20.33 -18.17 -10.32
CA HIS A 399 19.96 -16.88 -9.72
C HIS A 399 20.80 -15.74 -10.33
N GLU A 400 20.23 -15.00 -11.27
CA GLU A 400 20.85 -13.82 -11.87
C GLU A 400 20.38 -12.55 -11.16
N GLN A 401 21.26 -11.97 -10.32
CA GLN A 401 20.95 -10.76 -9.55
C GLN A 401 21.59 -9.52 -10.20
N LEU A 402 20.77 -8.49 -10.47
CA LEU A 402 21.21 -7.28 -11.11
C LEU A 402 20.89 -6.04 -10.24
N GLU A 403 21.61 -4.96 -10.50
CA GLU A 403 21.26 -3.65 -9.99
C GLU A 403 19.84 -3.27 -10.48
N THR A 404 19.09 -2.51 -9.67
CA THR A 404 17.64 -2.28 -9.88
C THR A 404 17.33 -1.68 -11.25
N LYS A 405 18.11 -0.70 -11.71
CA LYS A 405 17.84 -0.07 -13.01
C LYS A 405 18.03 -1.04 -14.17
N LEU A 406 19.13 -1.79 -14.15
CA LEU A 406 19.43 -2.79 -15.19
C LEU A 406 18.38 -3.93 -15.18
N TYR A 407 17.95 -4.36 -13.99
CA TYR A 407 16.84 -5.31 -13.85
C TYR A 407 15.56 -4.77 -14.52
N GLN A 408 15.16 -3.53 -14.21
CA GLN A 408 13.94 -2.92 -14.76
C GLN A 408 14.01 -2.78 -16.28
N ASP A 409 15.15 -2.35 -16.81
CA ASP A 409 15.37 -2.22 -18.26
C ASP A 409 15.21 -3.58 -18.98
N ARG A 410 15.73 -4.68 -18.39
CA ARG A 410 15.60 -6.03 -18.96
C ARG A 410 14.17 -6.55 -18.89
N VAL A 411 13.51 -6.41 -17.75
CA VAL A 411 12.11 -6.86 -17.58
C VAL A 411 11.18 -6.10 -18.53
N ALA A 412 11.32 -4.78 -18.66
CA ALA A 412 10.51 -3.97 -19.57
C ALA A 412 10.68 -4.39 -21.05
N LYS A 413 11.90 -4.82 -21.43
CA LYS A 413 12.20 -5.33 -22.78
C LYS A 413 11.78 -6.80 -22.99
N GLY A 414 11.36 -7.53 -21.95
CA GLY A 414 11.10 -8.98 -22.02
C GLY A 414 12.38 -9.82 -22.16
N ASP A 415 13.53 -9.32 -21.70
CA ASP A 415 14.80 -10.04 -21.73
C ASP A 415 15.03 -10.82 -20.44
N PHE A 416 14.23 -11.85 -20.23
CA PHE A 416 14.31 -12.78 -19.10
C PHE A 416 13.54 -14.07 -19.41
N ASP A 417 13.83 -15.15 -18.69
CA ASP A 417 13.06 -16.39 -18.71
C ASP A 417 11.96 -16.35 -17.63
N VAL A 418 12.38 -16.24 -16.37
CA VAL A 418 11.52 -16.00 -15.22
C VAL A 418 12.09 -14.84 -14.43
N ALA A 419 11.25 -13.92 -13.96
CA ALA A 419 11.68 -12.77 -13.14
C ALA A 419 10.99 -12.77 -11.78
N VAL A 420 11.73 -12.34 -10.74
CA VAL A 420 11.16 -12.02 -9.42
C VAL A 420 10.67 -10.59 -9.45
N GLU A 421 9.37 -10.40 -9.37
CA GLU A 421 8.74 -9.08 -9.37
C GLU A 421 7.89 -8.89 -8.11
N PHE A 422 7.38 -7.72 -7.90
CA PHE A 422 6.47 -7.42 -6.80
C PHE A 422 5.18 -6.80 -7.34
N GLN A 423 4.13 -6.99 -6.59
CA GLN A 423 2.87 -6.29 -6.77
C GLN A 423 2.72 -5.30 -5.62
N ALA A 424 2.49 -4.05 -5.94
CA ALA A 424 2.31 -2.99 -4.95
C ALA A 424 1.59 -1.79 -5.55
N ASP A 425 0.68 -1.21 -4.77
CA ASP A 425 0.15 0.13 -4.98
C ASP A 425 -0.17 0.75 -3.61
N PHE A 426 -0.73 1.96 -3.58
CA PHE A 426 -1.17 2.60 -2.34
C PHE A 426 -2.49 2.03 -1.80
N MET A 427 -3.22 1.21 -2.57
CA MET A 427 -4.52 0.66 -2.22
C MET A 427 -4.68 -0.81 -2.65
N ASP A 428 -5.67 -1.48 -2.05
CA ASP A 428 -6.04 -2.87 -2.37
C ASP A 428 -7.00 -2.99 -3.57
N ASP A 429 -7.44 -1.89 -4.19
CA ASP A 429 -8.43 -1.96 -5.27
C ASP A 429 -7.97 -2.86 -6.43
N PRO A 430 -8.83 -3.74 -6.95
CA PRO A 430 -8.49 -4.66 -8.04
C PRO A 430 -7.93 -3.97 -9.27
N THR A 431 -8.36 -2.72 -9.56
CA THR A 431 -7.86 -1.93 -10.69
C THR A 431 -6.36 -1.68 -10.58
N ALA A 432 -5.86 -1.46 -9.37
CA ALA A 432 -4.43 -1.32 -9.10
C ALA A 432 -3.73 -2.68 -9.06
N GLN A 433 -4.29 -3.63 -8.31
CA GLN A 433 -3.62 -4.90 -8.01
C GLN A 433 -3.45 -5.80 -9.23
N PHE A 434 -4.35 -5.77 -10.21
CA PHE A 434 -4.24 -6.58 -11.42
C PHE A 434 -3.38 -5.95 -12.53
N SER A 435 -2.87 -4.74 -12.37
CA SER A 435 -2.14 -4.02 -13.43
C SER A 435 -1.01 -4.82 -14.11
N LYS A 436 -0.30 -5.65 -13.34
CA LYS A 436 0.81 -6.49 -13.85
C LYS A 436 0.36 -7.82 -14.46
N PHE A 437 -0.91 -8.17 -14.29
CA PHE A 437 -1.49 -9.42 -14.82
C PHE A 437 -2.15 -9.23 -16.20
N LEU A 438 -2.19 -8.02 -16.70
CA LEU A 438 -2.82 -7.66 -17.97
C LEU A 438 -1.86 -7.83 -19.15
N THR A 439 -2.43 -7.80 -20.36
CA THR A 439 -1.60 -7.75 -21.59
C THR A 439 -0.86 -6.41 -21.67
N LYS A 440 0.25 -6.37 -22.42
CA LYS A 440 0.98 -5.10 -22.70
C LYS A 440 0.12 -4.06 -23.41
N ALA A 441 -0.91 -4.47 -24.13
CA ALA A 441 -1.85 -3.57 -24.80
C ALA A 441 -2.67 -2.73 -23.80
N LEU A 442 -3.01 -3.32 -22.65
CA LEU A 442 -3.81 -2.65 -21.62
C LEU A 442 -2.95 -2.09 -20.48
N SER A 443 -1.81 -2.71 -20.18
CA SER A 443 -0.89 -2.26 -19.12
C SER A 443 0.57 -2.37 -19.56
N PRO A 444 1.35 -1.26 -19.53
CA PRO A 444 2.80 -1.29 -19.78
C PRO A 444 3.56 -2.23 -18.84
N SER A 445 2.97 -2.53 -17.66
CA SER A 445 3.54 -3.43 -16.64
C SER A 445 3.18 -4.91 -16.86
N GLY A 446 2.50 -5.27 -17.94
CA GLY A 446 2.23 -6.66 -18.36
C GLY A 446 3.49 -7.37 -18.83
N TYR A 447 4.43 -7.65 -17.92
CA TYR A 447 5.78 -8.13 -18.25
C TYR A 447 5.81 -9.58 -18.75
N SER A 448 4.82 -10.40 -18.41
CA SER A 448 4.73 -11.80 -18.87
C SER A 448 4.61 -11.95 -20.39
N GLY A 449 4.18 -10.91 -21.09
CA GLY A 449 4.10 -10.87 -22.55
C GLY A 449 2.97 -11.72 -23.15
N HIS A 450 2.03 -12.22 -22.33
CA HIS A 450 0.87 -12.95 -22.84
C HIS A 450 -0.08 -12.04 -23.65
N THR A 451 -0.91 -12.64 -24.49
CA THR A 451 -1.89 -11.96 -25.35
C THR A 451 -3.33 -12.38 -25.05
N ASP A 452 -3.57 -12.91 -23.87
CA ASP A 452 -4.86 -13.40 -23.43
C ASP A 452 -5.83 -12.25 -23.14
N LYS A 453 -6.82 -12.07 -24.00
CA LYS A 453 -7.82 -11.02 -23.88
C LYS A 453 -8.84 -11.29 -22.77
N LYS A 454 -9.03 -12.54 -22.32
CA LYS A 454 -10.02 -12.85 -21.31
C LYS A 454 -9.72 -12.14 -19.99
N ILE A 455 -8.45 -12.06 -19.60
CA ILE A 455 -8.06 -11.36 -18.37
C ILE A 455 -8.30 -9.84 -18.51
N ASP A 456 -8.01 -9.27 -19.68
CA ASP A 456 -8.26 -7.86 -19.98
C ASP A 456 -9.77 -7.55 -19.97
N ASP A 457 -10.61 -8.43 -20.56
CA ASP A 457 -12.06 -8.25 -20.59
C ASP A 457 -12.67 -8.31 -19.16
N LEU A 458 -12.23 -9.27 -18.34
CA LEU A 458 -12.65 -9.37 -16.94
C LEU A 458 -12.21 -8.12 -16.14
N TYR A 459 -10.99 -7.62 -16.38
CA TYR A 459 -10.49 -6.40 -15.78
C TYR A 459 -11.33 -5.18 -16.14
N LEU A 460 -11.65 -5.01 -17.43
CA LEU A 460 -12.50 -3.90 -17.88
C LEU A 460 -13.93 -4.03 -17.35
N LYS A 461 -14.46 -5.25 -17.26
CA LYS A 461 -15.78 -5.53 -16.69
C LYS A 461 -15.84 -5.13 -15.20
N GLN A 462 -14.89 -5.64 -14.35
CA GLN A 462 -14.87 -5.29 -12.94
C GLN A 462 -14.74 -3.77 -12.72
N ARG A 463 -13.92 -3.10 -13.54
CA ARG A 463 -13.69 -1.66 -13.45
C ARG A 463 -14.97 -0.84 -13.71
N ARG A 464 -15.87 -1.35 -14.53
CA ARG A 464 -17.15 -0.71 -14.88
C ARG A 464 -18.32 -1.13 -13.99
N THR A 465 -18.13 -2.12 -13.12
CA THR A 465 -19.18 -2.66 -12.25
C THR A 465 -19.21 -1.89 -10.93
N ALA A 466 -20.22 -1.06 -10.73
CA ALA A 466 -20.38 -0.22 -9.54
C ALA A 466 -21.05 -0.96 -8.36
N ASP A 467 -21.77 -2.07 -8.61
CA ASP A 467 -22.30 -2.92 -7.55
C ASP A 467 -21.17 -3.73 -6.92
N VAL A 468 -21.02 -3.63 -5.60
CA VAL A 468 -19.91 -4.26 -4.86
C VAL A 468 -19.99 -5.78 -4.87
N ALA A 469 -21.19 -6.35 -4.78
CA ALA A 469 -21.36 -7.81 -4.75
C ALA A 469 -21.06 -8.42 -6.12
N GLU A 470 -21.61 -7.85 -7.19
CA GLU A 470 -21.33 -8.26 -8.56
C GLU A 470 -19.82 -8.08 -8.88
N ARG A 471 -19.23 -6.94 -8.52
CA ARG A 471 -17.81 -6.67 -8.71
C ARG A 471 -16.94 -7.71 -8.00
N THR A 472 -17.32 -8.09 -6.78
CA THR A 472 -16.60 -9.11 -5.99
C THR A 472 -16.54 -10.43 -6.74
N GLU A 473 -17.65 -10.88 -7.32
CA GLU A 473 -17.67 -12.15 -8.08
C GLU A 473 -16.83 -12.08 -9.36
N ILE A 474 -16.87 -10.95 -10.07
CA ILE A 474 -16.01 -10.74 -11.25
C ILE A 474 -14.52 -10.75 -10.85
N VAL A 475 -14.16 -10.08 -9.76
CA VAL A 475 -12.79 -10.04 -9.25
C VAL A 475 -12.30 -11.45 -8.84
N ARG A 476 -13.14 -12.23 -8.18
CA ARG A 476 -12.83 -13.62 -7.82
C ARG A 476 -12.72 -14.52 -9.04
N GLU A 477 -13.57 -14.34 -10.05
CA GLU A 477 -13.41 -15.04 -11.35
C GLU A 477 -12.07 -14.68 -11.99
N MET A 478 -11.75 -13.40 -12.04
CA MET A 478 -10.49 -12.91 -12.60
C MET A 478 -9.27 -13.45 -11.84
N GLU A 479 -9.33 -13.51 -10.52
CA GLU A 479 -8.28 -14.06 -9.67
C GLU A 479 -8.10 -15.57 -9.91
N ARG A 480 -9.18 -16.35 -9.90
CA ARG A 480 -9.13 -17.79 -10.24
C ARG A 480 -8.53 -18.02 -11.62
N TYR A 481 -8.94 -17.22 -12.59
CA TYR A 481 -8.45 -17.34 -13.95
C TYR A 481 -6.95 -17.00 -14.05
N ALA A 482 -6.51 -15.88 -13.49
CA ALA A 482 -5.11 -15.46 -13.50
C ALA A 482 -4.19 -16.49 -12.84
N LEU A 483 -4.57 -17.02 -11.68
CA LEU A 483 -3.81 -18.03 -10.94
C LEU A 483 -3.76 -19.38 -11.70
N THR A 484 -4.82 -19.74 -12.41
CA THR A 484 -4.86 -20.95 -13.25
C THR A 484 -3.97 -20.79 -14.49
N GLN A 485 -3.96 -19.64 -15.15
CA GLN A 485 -3.08 -19.37 -16.29
C GLN A 485 -1.61 -19.24 -15.89
N ALA A 486 -1.35 -18.88 -14.64
CA ALA A 486 0.00 -18.81 -14.06
C ALA A 486 0.99 -17.94 -14.86
N TYR A 487 0.52 -16.87 -15.51
CA TYR A 487 1.43 -15.90 -16.16
C TYR A 487 2.33 -15.23 -15.15
N ASN A 488 1.71 -14.77 -14.06
CA ASN A 488 2.34 -14.26 -12.86
C ASN A 488 1.84 -15.09 -11.67
N VAL A 489 2.75 -15.48 -10.81
CA VAL A 489 2.47 -16.40 -9.71
C VAL A 489 2.87 -15.73 -8.39
N PRO A 490 1.89 -15.31 -7.56
CA PRO A 490 2.19 -14.80 -6.22
C PRO A 490 2.98 -15.84 -5.41
N LEU A 491 4.05 -15.38 -4.77
CA LEU A 491 4.84 -16.19 -3.86
C LEU A 491 4.28 -16.06 -2.44
N LEU A 492 4.54 -14.92 -1.79
CA LEU A 492 4.00 -14.59 -0.47
C LEU A 492 3.74 -13.09 -0.38
N TRP A 493 2.67 -12.71 0.31
CA TRP A 493 2.37 -11.36 0.73
C TRP A 493 3.28 -10.96 1.88
N TRP A 494 3.63 -9.68 1.91
CA TRP A 494 4.56 -9.16 2.90
C TRP A 494 3.85 -8.90 4.24
N GLN A 495 4.57 -9.09 5.33
CA GLN A 495 4.20 -8.53 6.63
C GLN A 495 4.78 -7.12 6.76
N ARG A 496 4.01 -6.24 7.37
CA ARG A 496 4.47 -4.93 7.78
C ARG A 496 4.73 -4.96 9.28
N ILE A 497 5.95 -4.65 9.67
CA ILE A 497 6.39 -4.60 11.06
C ILE A 497 6.87 -3.18 11.31
N ILE A 498 6.24 -2.48 12.25
CA ILE A 498 6.63 -1.14 12.68
C ILE A 498 7.04 -1.23 14.14
N VAL A 499 8.15 -0.59 14.49
CA VAL A 499 8.64 -0.49 15.86
C VAL A 499 8.92 0.98 16.14
N ASN A 500 8.07 1.59 16.94
CA ASN A 500 8.12 3.01 17.29
C ASN A 500 8.32 3.20 18.79
N HIS A 501 8.82 4.36 19.20
CA HIS A 501 8.85 4.75 20.59
C HIS A 501 7.42 4.92 21.15
N LYS A 502 7.13 4.39 22.36
CA LYS A 502 5.80 4.42 23.01
C LYS A 502 5.23 5.81 23.21
N LYS A 503 6.09 6.84 23.27
CA LYS A 503 5.65 8.24 23.36
C LYS A 503 4.90 8.74 22.12
N ILE A 504 5.05 8.06 20.97
CA ILE A 504 4.30 8.41 19.75
C ILE A 504 2.88 7.86 19.88
N LYS A 505 1.91 8.74 19.91
CA LYS A 505 0.49 8.40 20.00
C LYS A 505 -0.27 8.93 18.80
N GLY A 506 -1.46 8.37 18.54
CA GLY A 506 -2.34 8.80 17.45
C GLY A 506 -1.89 8.39 16.05
N TRP A 507 -0.74 7.73 15.91
CA TRP A 507 -0.34 7.11 14.66
C TRP A 507 -0.96 5.71 14.52
N HIS A 508 -1.45 5.38 13.33
CA HIS A 508 -2.08 4.08 13.05
C HIS A 508 -1.42 3.39 11.87
N MET A 509 -1.11 2.10 12.04
CA MET A 509 -0.58 1.29 10.96
C MET A 509 -1.71 0.87 10.02
N THR A 510 -1.65 1.31 8.77
CA THR A 510 -2.50 0.78 7.68
C THR A 510 -1.78 -0.31 6.90
N PRO A 511 -2.47 -1.14 6.11
CA PRO A 511 -1.80 -2.07 5.19
C PRO A 511 -0.92 -1.38 4.15
N SER A 512 -1.15 -0.11 3.85
CA SER A 512 -0.34 0.69 2.93
C SER A 512 0.57 1.66 3.68
N HIS A 513 1.87 1.59 3.44
CA HIS A 513 2.83 2.52 4.05
C HIS A 513 2.78 3.94 3.46
N TYR A 514 2.00 4.16 2.43
CA TYR A 514 1.77 5.49 1.86
C TYR A 514 0.70 6.29 2.58
N LEU A 515 -0.19 5.61 3.33
CA LEU A 515 -1.34 6.24 3.97
C LEU A 515 -1.02 6.70 5.38
N TRP A 516 -1.79 7.68 5.86
CA TRP A 516 -1.70 8.20 7.23
C TRP A 516 -0.37 8.85 7.57
N GLN A 517 0.23 9.53 6.56
CA GLN A 517 1.52 10.21 6.69
C GLN A 517 1.39 11.73 6.86
N ASP A 518 0.17 12.27 6.97
CA ASP A 518 -0.10 13.70 7.17
C ASP A 518 0.22 14.21 8.59
N LEU A 519 0.45 13.29 9.55
CA LEU A 519 0.83 13.52 10.93
C LEU A 519 -0.18 14.36 11.76
N THR A 520 -1.38 14.62 11.24
CA THR A 520 -2.37 15.52 11.87
C THR A 520 -2.87 15.00 13.22
N GLU A 521 -3.00 13.67 13.37
CA GLU A 521 -3.48 13.01 14.58
C GLU A 521 -2.36 12.60 15.54
N VAL A 522 -1.09 12.73 15.10
CA VAL A 522 0.07 12.30 15.89
C VAL A 522 0.37 13.29 16.99
N TRP A 523 0.67 12.79 18.20
CA TRP A 523 1.09 13.57 19.35
C TRP A 523 2.14 12.81 20.18
N LEU A 524 2.84 13.53 21.04
CA LEU A 524 3.90 12.98 21.87
C LEU A 524 3.45 12.95 23.34
N ASP A 525 3.47 11.76 23.93
CA ASP A 525 3.27 11.57 25.36
C ASP A 525 4.61 11.76 26.07
N GLN A 526 4.87 13.04 26.46
CA GLN A 526 6.10 13.47 27.14
C GLN A 526 5.81 13.75 28.61
#